data_cf3681f5284a118053b6b94f1bb33f51
#
_entry.id   cf3681f5284a118053b6b94f1bb33f51
#
_cell.length_a   1.000
_cell.length_b   1.000
_cell.length_c   1.000
_cell.angle_alpha   90.00
_cell.angle_beta   90.00
_cell.angle_gamma   90.00
#
_symmetry.space_group_name_H-M   'P 1'
#
loop_
_entity.id
_entity.type
_entity.pdbx_description
1 polymer ?
#
loop_
_entity_poly.entity_id
_entity_poly.type
_entity_poly.pdbx_seq_one_letter_code
_entity_poly.pdbx_strand_id
1 'polypeptide(L)'
;MGAEDALVRSQFQSGTHTLAVALFGLLRAGDTLLAATGRPYDTLEGVIGLDGKGRGTGTLMDYGIRYDEAPLKADFTPDYDLIAQKAPGAKVCHIQRSRGYLQRNAFDLETIRKIADTARAANPDIIIFVDNCYGEFTQTQEPCQMGADLVVGSLIKNPGGGIAPTGGYIAGRKDLVELCAYRLNAPGLGKDLGCTLETPRDMYLGFYYAPGVVCEAIKTAIYAQCMLELLGKKPIPR
;
A
#
# COMPACT_ATOMS: atom_id res chain seq x y z
N MET A 1 10.27 10.36 1.36
CA MET A 1 8.85 10.06 1.07
C MET A 1 7.94 11.27 1.31
N GLY A 2 8.43 12.37 1.90
CA GLY A 2 7.59 13.53 2.25
C GLY A 2 6.60 13.26 3.39
N ALA A 3 6.88 12.27 4.22
CA ALA A 3 6.05 11.89 5.35
C ALA A 3 6.47 12.67 6.62
N GLU A 4 5.52 12.91 7.53
CA GLU A 4 5.79 13.54 8.83
C GLU A 4 6.51 12.58 9.78
N ASP A 5 6.16 11.28 9.71
CA ASP A 5 6.70 10.25 10.58
C ASP A 5 6.75 8.89 9.84
N ALA A 6 7.49 7.94 10.40
CA ALA A 6 7.57 6.60 9.87
C ALA A 6 7.78 5.54 10.97
N LEU A 7 7.19 4.37 10.74
CA LEU A 7 7.43 3.14 11.49
C LEU A 7 8.09 2.13 10.57
N VAL A 8 9.43 1.99 10.66
CA VAL A 8 10.22 1.06 9.84
C VAL A 8 10.74 -0.02 10.77
N ARG A 9 10.28 -1.27 10.59
CA ARG A 9 10.55 -2.34 11.56
C ARG A 9 10.76 -3.69 10.88
N SER A 10 11.74 -4.43 11.41
CA SER A 10 11.99 -5.83 11.04
C SER A 10 10.89 -6.77 11.52
N GLN A 11 10.13 -6.39 12.53
CA GLN A 11 9.00 -7.15 13.08
C GLN A 11 7.79 -7.23 12.13
N PHE A 12 7.76 -6.43 11.09
CA PHE A 12 6.84 -6.66 9.98
C PHE A 12 7.30 -7.85 9.15
N GLN A 13 6.67 -8.99 9.31
CA GLN A 13 7.08 -10.25 8.69
C GLN A 13 6.83 -10.30 7.17
N SER A 14 5.92 -9.45 6.66
CA SER A 14 5.55 -9.37 5.25
C SER A 14 4.83 -8.06 4.93
N GLY A 15 4.68 -7.73 3.65
CA GLY A 15 3.83 -6.62 3.21
C GLY A 15 2.39 -6.76 3.69
N THR A 16 1.82 -7.98 3.61
CA THR A 16 0.46 -8.25 4.11
C THR A 16 0.35 -8.01 5.62
N HIS A 17 1.37 -8.41 6.41
CA HIS A 17 1.38 -8.11 7.84
C HIS A 17 1.45 -6.61 8.10
N THR A 18 2.26 -5.87 7.33
CA THR A 18 2.33 -4.41 7.46
C THR A 18 0.99 -3.74 7.16
N LEU A 19 0.31 -4.17 6.08
CA LEU A 19 -1.04 -3.71 5.73
C LEU A 19 -2.07 -4.05 6.81
N ALA A 20 -2.04 -5.28 7.35
CA ALA A 20 -2.93 -5.71 8.42
C ALA A 20 -2.75 -4.84 9.66
N VAL A 21 -1.51 -4.63 10.11
CA VAL A 21 -1.20 -3.76 11.27
C VAL A 21 -1.75 -2.35 11.04
N ALA A 22 -1.54 -1.78 9.86
CA ALA A 22 -2.03 -0.44 9.55
C ALA A 22 -3.57 -0.37 9.55
N LEU A 23 -4.24 -1.27 8.85
CA LEU A 23 -5.70 -1.27 8.76
C LEU A 23 -6.36 -1.51 10.12
N PHE A 24 -5.88 -2.47 10.93
CA PHE A 24 -6.36 -2.68 12.29
C PHE A 24 -5.98 -1.54 13.25
N GLY A 25 -4.91 -0.79 12.95
CA GLY A 25 -4.54 0.42 13.68
C GLY A 25 -5.51 1.56 13.45
N LEU A 26 -5.99 1.72 12.22
CA LEU A 26 -6.82 2.85 11.78
C LEU A 26 -8.33 2.60 11.96
N LEU A 27 -8.80 1.38 11.72
CA LEU A 27 -10.23 1.05 11.64
C LEU A 27 -10.77 0.53 12.97
N ARG A 28 -12.03 0.84 13.25
CA ARG A 28 -12.81 0.37 14.41
C ARG A 28 -14.12 -0.24 13.93
N ALA A 29 -14.80 -0.99 14.80
CA ALA A 29 -16.13 -1.53 14.52
C ALA A 29 -17.09 -0.43 14.02
N GLY A 30 -17.76 -0.69 12.91
CA GLY A 30 -18.67 0.27 12.25
C GLY A 30 -18.00 1.16 11.21
N ASP A 31 -16.66 1.28 11.18
CA ASP A 31 -15.94 1.99 10.11
C ASP A 31 -16.04 1.23 8.77
N THR A 32 -15.89 1.94 7.68
CA THR A 32 -15.86 1.37 6.32
C THR A 32 -14.51 1.57 5.67
N LEU A 33 -13.95 0.49 5.11
CA LEU A 33 -12.80 0.49 4.21
C LEU A 33 -13.33 0.54 2.76
N LEU A 34 -13.03 1.62 2.03
CA LEU A 34 -13.32 1.75 0.61
C LEU A 34 -12.08 1.38 -0.21
N ALA A 35 -12.13 0.32 -1.01
CA ALA A 35 -11.10 0.00 -2.00
C ALA A 35 -11.35 0.79 -3.29
N ALA A 36 -10.57 1.85 -3.51
CA ALA A 36 -10.76 2.80 -4.63
C ALA A 36 -10.19 2.30 -5.97
N THR A 37 -9.44 1.22 -5.96
CA THR A 37 -8.79 0.64 -7.15
C THR A 37 -9.29 -0.77 -7.47
N GLY A 38 -10.55 -1.03 -7.11
CA GLY A 38 -11.16 -2.34 -7.21
C GLY A 38 -10.70 -3.29 -6.11
N ARG A 39 -11.07 -4.55 -6.26
CA ARG A 39 -10.79 -5.60 -5.28
C ARG A 39 -9.29 -5.74 -5.02
N PRO A 40 -8.84 -5.77 -3.75
CA PRO A 40 -7.43 -5.93 -3.40
C PRO A 40 -6.87 -7.29 -3.85
N TYR A 41 -5.54 -7.43 -3.81
CA TYR A 41 -4.91 -8.71 -4.08
C TYR A 41 -5.25 -9.77 -3.00
N ASP A 42 -5.09 -11.04 -3.37
CA ASP A 42 -5.60 -12.23 -2.66
C ASP A 42 -5.29 -12.28 -1.16
N THR A 43 -4.04 -12.04 -0.76
CA THR A 43 -3.68 -12.13 0.67
C THR A 43 -4.29 -11.00 1.50
N LEU A 44 -4.55 -9.83 0.90
CA LEU A 44 -5.27 -8.75 1.59
C LEU A 44 -6.78 -9.03 1.64
N GLU A 45 -7.33 -9.74 0.66
CA GLU A 45 -8.71 -10.25 0.75
C GLU A 45 -8.92 -11.09 2.01
N GLY A 46 -7.97 -11.96 2.33
CA GLY A 46 -7.98 -12.76 3.56
C GLY A 46 -8.00 -11.91 4.82
N VAL A 47 -7.15 -10.86 4.89
CA VAL A 47 -7.12 -9.92 6.03
C VAL A 47 -8.46 -9.20 6.20
N ILE A 48 -9.09 -8.80 5.10
CA ILE A 48 -10.40 -8.13 5.11
C ILE A 48 -11.51 -9.12 5.47
N GLY A 49 -11.45 -10.36 4.98
CA GLY A 49 -12.47 -11.40 5.15
C GLY A 49 -13.33 -11.63 3.90
N LEU A 50 -12.82 -11.28 2.70
CA LEU A 50 -13.57 -11.38 1.44
C LEU A 50 -13.47 -12.75 0.78
N ASP A 51 -12.50 -13.56 1.14
CA ASP A 51 -12.22 -14.86 0.54
C ASP A 51 -13.21 -15.97 0.98
N GLY A 52 -14.14 -15.65 1.89
CA GLY A 52 -15.11 -16.57 2.46
C GLY A 52 -14.54 -17.67 3.37
N LYS A 53 -13.19 -17.76 3.48
CA LYS A 53 -12.49 -18.76 4.29
C LYS A 53 -12.13 -18.23 5.67
N GLY A 54 -12.13 -16.89 5.82
CA GLY A 54 -11.62 -16.20 6.99
C GLY A 54 -12.64 -15.96 8.11
N ARG A 55 -13.89 -16.38 7.99
CA ARG A 55 -14.89 -16.11 9.03
C ARG A 55 -14.51 -16.77 10.35
N GLY A 56 -14.38 -15.94 11.41
CA GLY A 56 -13.98 -16.42 12.74
C GLY A 56 -12.47 -16.55 12.93
N THR A 57 -11.64 -16.12 11.95
CA THR A 57 -10.17 -16.13 12.07
C THR A 57 -9.59 -14.79 12.52
N GLY A 58 -10.43 -13.79 12.79
CA GLY A 58 -9.99 -12.47 13.22
C GLY A 58 -9.74 -11.50 12.05
N THR A 59 -10.54 -11.58 11.00
CA THR A 59 -10.52 -10.65 9.86
C THR A 59 -11.08 -9.28 10.26
N LEU A 60 -10.85 -8.25 9.42
CA LEU A 60 -11.47 -6.93 9.65
C LEU A 60 -12.99 -7.04 9.78
N MET A 61 -13.64 -7.85 8.94
CA MET A 61 -15.09 -8.05 8.98
C MET A 61 -15.54 -8.75 10.27
N ASP A 62 -14.75 -9.67 10.84
CA ASP A 62 -15.05 -10.30 12.13
C ASP A 62 -15.05 -9.29 13.28
N TYR A 63 -14.25 -8.21 13.17
CA TYR A 63 -14.23 -7.09 14.12
C TYR A 63 -15.24 -5.99 13.78
N GLY A 64 -16.18 -6.25 12.88
CA GLY A 64 -17.28 -5.33 12.56
C GLY A 64 -16.88 -4.17 11.66
N ILE A 65 -15.73 -4.24 10.97
CA ILE A 65 -15.35 -3.29 9.94
C ILE A 65 -16.10 -3.66 8.64
N ARG A 66 -16.65 -2.67 7.97
CA ARG A 66 -17.35 -2.84 6.69
C ARG A 66 -16.38 -2.65 5.54
N TYR A 67 -16.64 -3.37 4.45
CA TYR A 67 -15.90 -3.24 3.20
C TYR A 67 -16.83 -2.76 2.09
N ASP A 68 -16.31 -1.84 1.29
CA ASP A 68 -16.92 -1.42 0.03
C ASP A 68 -15.83 -1.24 -1.03
N GLU A 69 -16.19 -1.31 -2.31
CA GLU A 69 -15.23 -1.14 -3.39
C GLU A 69 -15.78 -0.29 -4.53
N ALA A 70 -14.90 0.46 -5.19
CA ALA A 70 -15.12 1.08 -6.48
C ALA A 70 -14.38 0.25 -7.53
N PRO A 71 -15.06 -0.67 -8.25
CA PRO A 71 -14.45 -1.43 -9.33
C PRO A 71 -13.83 -0.52 -10.38
N LEU A 72 -12.75 -0.99 -11.00
CA LEU A 72 -12.16 -0.29 -12.14
C LEU A 72 -13.09 -0.35 -13.34
N LYS A 73 -13.02 0.66 -14.20
CA LYS A 73 -13.71 0.66 -15.50
C LYS A 73 -13.17 -0.45 -16.41
N ALA A 74 -13.84 -0.71 -17.52
CA ALA A 74 -13.46 -1.75 -18.47
C ALA A 74 -12.04 -1.56 -19.08
N ASP A 75 -11.56 -0.30 -19.10
CA ASP A 75 -10.22 0.07 -19.51
C ASP A 75 -9.17 0.05 -18.37
N PHE A 76 -9.56 -0.47 -17.21
CA PHE A 76 -8.77 -0.51 -15.98
C PHE A 76 -8.44 0.86 -15.38
N THR A 77 -9.12 1.94 -15.79
CA THR A 77 -9.00 3.23 -15.11
C THR A 77 -9.88 3.29 -13.85
N PRO A 78 -9.51 4.09 -12.83
CA PRO A 78 -10.36 4.31 -11.66
C PRO A 78 -11.70 4.96 -12.04
N ASP A 79 -12.77 4.52 -11.41
CA ASP A 79 -14.08 5.14 -11.54
C ASP A 79 -14.23 6.27 -10.50
N TYR A 80 -13.83 7.47 -10.89
CA TYR A 80 -13.83 8.65 -10.02
C TYR A 80 -15.24 9.03 -9.54
N ASP A 81 -16.26 8.84 -10.38
CA ASP A 81 -17.65 9.16 -10.02
C ASP A 81 -18.13 8.21 -8.91
N LEU A 82 -17.81 6.92 -9.04
CA LEU A 82 -18.14 5.92 -8.04
C LEU A 82 -17.36 6.13 -6.74
N ILE A 83 -16.06 6.52 -6.82
CA ILE A 83 -15.25 6.89 -5.66
C ILE A 83 -15.90 8.08 -4.93
N ALA A 84 -16.27 9.15 -5.64
CA ALA A 84 -16.94 10.30 -5.05
C ALA A 84 -18.27 9.94 -4.38
N GLN A 85 -19.04 9.03 -4.98
CA GLN A 85 -20.31 8.56 -4.43
C GLN A 85 -20.13 7.77 -3.12
N LYS A 86 -19.07 6.95 -3.01
CA LYS A 86 -18.85 6.03 -1.88
C LYS A 86 -17.99 6.63 -0.75
N ALA A 87 -17.15 7.61 -1.05
CA ALA A 87 -16.25 8.23 -0.08
C ALA A 87 -16.96 8.81 1.17
N PRO A 88 -18.16 9.41 1.11
CA PRO A 88 -18.85 9.92 2.30
C PRO A 88 -19.12 8.87 3.38
N GLY A 89 -19.29 7.61 2.99
CA GLY A 89 -19.51 6.49 3.92
C GLY A 89 -18.26 5.80 4.43
N ALA A 90 -17.09 6.21 3.95
CA ALA A 90 -15.82 5.53 4.23
C ALA A 90 -14.93 6.34 5.19
N LYS A 91 -14.21 5.63 6.05
CA LYS A 91 -13.15 6.21 6.90
C LYS A 91 -11.78 6.13 6.23
N VAL A 92 -11.52 5.05 5.52
CA VAL A 92 -10.26 4.81 4.82
C VAL A 92 -10.55 4.58 3.35
N CYS A 93 -9.87 5.32 2.47
CA CYS A 93 -9.81 5.10 1.03
C CYS A 93 -8.50 4.36 0.73
N HIS A 94 -8.60 3.07 0.44
CA HIS A 94 -7.46 2.21 0.12
C HIS A 94 -7.17 2.26 -1.38
N ILE A 95 -5.91 2.52 -1.71
CA ILE A 95 -5.38 2.56 -3.08
C ILE A 95 -4.28 1.50 -3.19
N GLN A 96 -4.48 0.48 -3.98
CA GLN A 96 -3.43 -0.47 -4.36
C GLN A 96 -2.71 0.04 -5.61
N ARG A 97 -1.47 0.55 -5.46
CA ARG A 97 -0.68 1.10 -6.56
C ARG A 97 -0.27 0.03 -7.57
N SER A 98 0.21 -1.09 -7.09
CA SER A 98 0.64 -2.19 -7.94
C SER A 98 -0.54 -2.83 -8.68
N ARG A 99 -0.24 -3.45 -9.83
CA ARG A 99 -1.26 -4.19 -10.61
C ARG A 99 -1.75 -5.47 -9.92
N GLY A 100 -1.03 -5.96 -8.91
CA GLY A 100 -1.29 -7.30 -8.37
C GLY A 100 -1.15 -8.35 -9.48
N TYR A 101 -2.15 -9.22 -9.61
CA TYR A 101 -2.24 -10.23 -10.68
C TYR A 101 -3.10 -9.80 -11.88
N LEU A 102 -3.62 -8.56 -11.87
CA LEU A 102 -4.46 -8.06 -12.96
C LEU A 102 -3.63 -7.70 -14.19
N GLN A 103 -4.23 -7.79 -15.37
CA GLN A 103 -3.61 -7.39 -16.64
C GLN A 103 -3.79 -5.88 -16.90
N ARG A 104 -3.36 -5.06 -15.94
CA ARG A 104 -3.38 -3.60 -16.03
C ARG A 104 -2.00 -3.01 -15.77
N ASN A 105 -1.81 -1.74 -16.05
CA ASN A 105 -0.63 -1.01 -15.60
C ASN A 105 -0.70 -0.75 -14.08
N ALA A 106 0.45 -0.57 -13.45
CA ALA A 106 0.50 0.04 -12.11
C ALA A 106 0.02 1.49 -12.21
N PHE A 107 -0.56 2.00 -11.11
CA PHE A 107 -0.98 3.40 -11.09
C PHE A 107 0.22 4.32 -10.85
N ASP A 108 0.29 5.38 -11.65
CA ASP A 108 1.23 6.46 -11.45
C ASP A 108 0.78 7.40 -10.31
N LEU A 109 1.66 8.32 -9.96
CA LEU A 109 1.40 9.25 -8.86
C LEU A 109 0.28 10.25 -9.16
N GLU A 110 0.09 10.63 -10.43
CA GLU A 110 -1.00 11.53 -10.83
C GLU A 110 -2.36 10.87 -10.67
N THR A 111 -2.45 9.58 -11.00
CA THR A 111 -3.66 8.77 -10.75
C THR A 111 -3.97 8.69 -9.26
N ILE A 112 -2.94 8.44 -8.41
CA ILE A 112 -3.09 8.41 -6.95
C ILE A 112 -3.58 9.76 -6.43
N ARG A 113 -2.98 10.87 -6.89
CA ARG A 113 -3.40 12.23 -6.55
C ARG A 113 -4.87 12.46 -6.90
N LYS A 114 -5.26 12.12 -8.12
CA LYS A 114 -6.64 12.32 -8.59
C LYS A 114 -7.65 11.52 -7.77
N ILE A 115 -7.31 10.28 -7.38
CA ILE A 115 -8.14 9.49 -6.47
C ILE A 115 -8.26 10.18 -5.10
N ALA A 116 -7.14 10.63 -4.55
CA ALA A 116 -7.11 11.32 -3.26
C ALA A 116 -7.94 12.61 -3.26
N ASP A 117 -7.76 13.46 -4.27
CA ASP A 117 -8.49 14.71 -4.43
C ASP A 117 -10.01 14.45 -4.59
N THR A 118 -10.38 13.44 -5.39
CA THR A 118 -11.78 13.03 -5.59
C THR A 118 -12.43 12.56 -4.29
N ALA A 119 -11.75 11.69 -3.55
CA ALA A 119 -12.27 11.17 -2.29
C ALA A 119 -12.37 12.26 -1.22
N ARG A 120 -11.39 13.16 -1.11
CA ARG A 120 -11.43 14.29 -0.16
C ARG A 120 -12.45 15.35 -0.51
N ALA A 121 -12.67 15.61 -1.77
CA ALA A 121 -13.74 16.54 -2.18
C ALA A 121 -15.13 16.08 -1.71
N ALA A 122 -15.34 14.75 -1.65
CA ALA A 122 -16.59 14.15 -1.18
C ALA A 122 -16.62 13.92 0.35
N ASN A 123 -15.47 13.68 0.96
CA ASN A 123 -15.29 13.45 2.41
C ASN A 123 -13.94 14.01 2.87
N PRO A 124 -13.91 15.23 3.44
CA PRO A 124 -12.66 15.86 3.88
C PRO A 124 -11.90 15.09 4.96
N ASP A 125 -12.57 14.26 5.74
CA ASP A 125 -11.99 13.51 6.87
C ASP A 125 -11.51 12.11 6.46
N ILE A 126 -11.67 11.72 5.19
CA ILE A 126 -11.26 10.40 4.71
C ILE A 126 -9.74 10.24 4.74
N ILE A 127 -9.27 9.12 5.26
CA ILE A 127 -7.85 8.77 5.29
C ILE A 127 -7.46 8.15 3.95
N ILE A 128 -6.54 8.78 3.22
CA ILE A 128 -5.99 8.24 1.98
C ILE A 128 -4.84 7.29 2.32
N PHE A 129 -5.08 6.01 2.11
CA PHE A 129 -4.18 4.92 2.44
C PHE A 129 -3.66 4.24 1.18
N VAL A 130 -2.33 4.23 0.98
CA VAL A 130 -1.71 3.67 -0.23
C VAL A 130 -0.86 2.45 0.09
N ASP A 131 -1.21 1.30 -0.49
CA ASP A 131 -0.28 0.18 -0.65
C ASP A 131 0.68 0.51 -1.79
N ASN A 132 1.92 0.87 -1.43
CA ASN A 132 2.95 1.33 -2.36
C ASN A 132 3.90 0.21 -2.81
N CYS A 133 3.62 -1.04 -2.45
CA CYS A 133 4.46 -2.17 -2.83
C CYS A 133 4.79 -2.15 -4.33
N TYR A 134 6.07 -2.25 -4.67
CA TYR A 134 6.66 -2.14 -6.01
C TYR A 134 6.61 -0.73 -6.63
N GLY A 135 6.11 0.28 -5.93
CA GLY A 135 6.06 1.66 -6.42
C GLY A 135 7.28 2.50 -5.98
N GLU A 136 7.95 2.09 -4.94
CA GLU A 136 9.04 2.85 -4.34
C GLU A 136 10.21 3.02 -5.34
N PHE A 137 10.75 4.23 -5.41
CA PHE A 137 11.86 4.62 -6.29
C PHE A 137 11.58 4.49 -7.81
N THR A 138 10.33 4.25 -8.22
CA THR A 138 9.97 4.20 -9.64
C THR A 138 9.73 5.59 -10.25
N GLN A 139 9.50 6.59 -9.41
CA GLN A 139 9.30 8.00 -9.78
C GLN A 139 10.09 8.90 -8.82
N THR A 140 10.21 10.19 -9.15
CA THR A 140 10.96 11.17 -8.35
C THR A 140 10.24 11.63 -7.07
N GLN A 141 8.96 11.34 -6.96
CA GLN A 141 8.13 11.63 -5.80
C GLN A 141 7.50 10.32 -5.30
N GLU A 142 6.89 10.40 -4.11
CA GLU A 142 6.23 9.28 -3.45
C GLU A 142 4.79 9.67 -3.05
N PRO A 143 3.91 8.70 -2.78
CA PRO A 143 2.47 8.98 -2.58
C PRO A 143 2.14 9.98 -1.48
N CYS A 144 2.94 10.12 -0.40
CA CYS A 144 2.70 11.16 0.61
C CYS A 144 2.79 12.57 0.03
N GLN A 145 3.65 12.79 -0.98
CA GLN A 145 3.78 14.07 -1.69
C GLN A 145 2.62 14.31 -2.67
N MET A 146 1.81 13.29 -2.90
CA MET A 146 0.67 13.30 -3.82
C MET A 146 -0.67 13.17 -3.08
N GLY A 147 -0.67 13.49 -1.80
CA GLY A 147 -1.89 13.56 -1.01
C GLY A 147 -2.25 12.28 -0.23
N ALA A 148 -1.40 11.24 -0.20
CA ALA A 148 -1.61 10.13 0.70
C ALA A 148 -1.35 10.53 2.16
N ASP A 149 -2.25 10.13 3.07
CA ASP A 149 -2.08 10.31 4.52
C ASP A 149 -1.21 9.23 5.13
N LEU A 150 -1.29 8.01 4.59
CA LEU A 150 -0.50 6.89 5.03
C LEU A 150 -0.08 6.03 3.83
N VAL A 151 1.19 5.66 3.81
CA VAL A 151 1.81 4.83 2.79
C VAL A 151 2.42 3.61 3.45
N VAL A 152 2.15 2.43 2.90
CA VAL A 152 2.60 1.15 3.44
C VAL A 152 3.35 0.36 2.38
N GLY A 153 4.41 -0.32 2.79
CA GLY A 153 5.15 -1.20 1.91
C GLY A 153 6.00 -2.23 2.64
N SER A 154 6.71 -3.03 1.87
CA SER A 154 7.53 -4.14 2.35
C SER A 154 9.01 -3.92 2.06
N LEU A 155 9.88 -4.16 3.04
CA LEU A 155 11.32 -4.06 2.86
C LEU A 155 11.93 -5.24 2.08
N ILE A 156 11.22 -6.35 1.93
CA ILE A 156 11.67 -7.44 1.05
C ILE A 156 11.42 -7.18 -0.44
N LYS A 157 10.87 -6.00 -0.76
CA LYS A 157 10.63 -5.51 -2.11
C LYS A 157 11.57 -4.34 -2.43
N ASN A 158 11.11 -3.37 -3.21
CA ASN A 158 11.93 -2.25 -3.67
C ASN A 158 12.79 -1.59 -2.58
N PRO A 159 12.25 -1.19 -1.41
CA PRO A 159 13.03 -0.43 -0.43
C PRO A 159 14.16 -1.23 0.21
N GLY A 160 14.10 -2.53 0.18
CA GLY A 160 15.16 -3.39 0.73
C GLY A 160 16.29 -3.72 -0.23
N GLY A 161 16.21 -3.29 -1.51
CA GLY A 161 17.27 -3.44 -2.50
C GLY A 161 17.74 -4.88 -2.71
N GLY A 162 16.91 -5.89 -2.42
CA GLY A 162 17.28 -7.30 -2.47
C GLY A 162 18.16 -7.78 -1.32
N ILE A 163 18.45 -6.93 -0.31
CA ILE A 163 19.36 -7.22 0.80
C ILE A 163 18.60 -7.40 2.12
N ALA A 164 17.59 -6.55 2.39
CA ALA A 164 16.83 -6.63 3.63
C ALA A 164 16.13 -8.00 3.75
N PRO A 165 16.38 -8.77 4.83
CA PRO A 165 15.88 -10.13 4.97
C PRO A 165 14.39 -10.19 5.34
N THR A 166 13.87 -9.12 5.93
CA THR A 166 12.50 -9.00 6.44
C THR A 166 12.15 -7.53 6.62
N GLY A 167 10.92 -7.27 7.03
CA GLY A 167 10.52 -5.94 7.45
C GLY A 167 9.51 -5.27 6.52
N GLY A 168 9.00 -4.17 7.03
CA GLY A 168 8.07 -3.30 6.33
C GLY A 168 8.17 -1.88 6.84
N TYR A 169 7.43 -1.00 6.19
CA TYR A 169 7.31 0.38 6.60
C TYR A 169 5.88 0.89 6.53
N ILE A 170 5.57 1.78 7.44
CA ILE A 170 4.36 2.60 7.44
C ILE A 170 4.86 4.05 7.58
N ALA A 171 4.52 4.91 6.63
CA ALA A 171 4.99 6.30 6.62
C ALA A 171 3.84 7.24 6.25
N GLY A 172 3.76 8.41 6.88
CA GLY A 172 2.69 9.36 6.61
C GLY A 172 2.51 10.36 7.74
N ARG A 173 1.26 10.68 8.02
CA ARG A 173 0.88 11.55 9.13
C ARG A 173 1.27 10.93 10.47
N LYS A 174 1.84 11.75 11.35
CA LYS A 174 2.37 11.31 12.65
C LYS A 174 1.31 10.63 13.52
N ASP A 175 0.10 11.20 13.60
CA ASP A 175 -1.00 10.65 14.39
C ASP A 175 -1.41 9.23 13.91
N LEU A 176 -1.43 9.00 12.60
CA LEU A 176 -1.78 7.71 12.02
C LEU A 176 -0.66 6.68 12.20
N VAL A 177 0.59 7.10 12.05
CA VAL A 177 1.76 6.24 12.28
C VAL A 177 1.82 5.79 13.74
N GLU A 178 1.46 6.66 14.69
CA GLU A 178 1.39 6.31 16.11
C GLU A 178 0.32 5.25 16.40
N LEU A 179 -0.87 5.36 15.83
CA LEU A 179 -1.91 4.33 15.94
C LEU A 179 -1.43 2.97 15.42
N CYS A 180 -0.69 2.98 14.31
CA CYS A 180 -0.10 1.75 13.77
C CYS A 180 0.98 1.17 14.68
N ALA A 181 1.78 2.01 15.34
CA ALA A 181 2.79 1.58 16.31
C ALA A 181 2.16 0.92 17.55
N TYR A 182 1.06 1.48 18.06
CA TYR A 182 0.28 0.84 19.13
C TYR A 182 -0.30 -0.52 18.69
N ARG A 183 -0.68 -0.64 17.42
CA ARG A 183 -1.19 -1.92 16.89
C ARG A 183 -0.08 -2.95 16.69
N LEU A 184 1.10 -2.54 16.26
CA LEU A 184 2.25 -3.44 16.07
C LEU A 184 2.73 -4.00 17.40
N ASN A 185 2.85 -3.16 18.41
CA ASN A 185 3.35 -3.52 19.73
C ASN A 185 2.18 -3.67 20.72
N ALA A 186 1.89 -2.59 21.44
CA ALA A 186 0.76 -2.51 22.36
C ALA A 186 0.37 -1.05 22.59
N PRO A 187 -0.92 -0.76 22.90
CA PRO A 187 -1.33 0.57 23.35
C PRO A 187 -0.48 1.02 24.55
N GLY A 188 0.00 2.26 24.49
CA GLY A 188 0.87 2.84 25.52
C GLY A 188 2.36 2.58 25.34
N LEU A 189 2.79 1.60 24.55
CA LEU A 189 4.20 1.34 24.24
C LEU A 189 4.63 1.97 22.91
N GLY A 190 3.78 1.86 21.89
CA GLY A 190 4.02 2.50 20.58
C GLY A 190 5.37 2.13 19.97
N LYS A 191 6.18 3.15 19.63
CA LYS A 191 7.48 2.99 18.96
C LYS A 191 8.66 2.70 19.92
N ASP A 192 8.47 2.82 21.21
CA ASP A 192 9.55 2.81 22.20
C ASP A 192 10.19 1.43 22.40
N LEU A 193 9.52 0.38 21.95
CA LEU A 193 9.99 -1.00 22.09
C LEU A 193 10.18 -1.68 20.74
N GLY A 194 10.98 -2.70 20.74
CA GLY A 194 11.23 -3.61 19.65
C GLY A 194 12.73 -3.89 19.47
N CYS A 195 13.13 -5.15 19.71
CA CYS A 195 14.50 -5.57 19.40
C CYS A 195 14.69 -5.62 17.90
N THR A 196 15.88 -5.29 17.44
CA THR A 196 16.18 -5.19 16.00
C THR A 196 16.73 -6.49 15.41
N LEU A 197 17.07 -7.48 16.24
CA LEU A 197 17.62 -8.79 15.82
C LEU A 197 18.78 -8.64 14.82
N GLU A 198 19.64 -7.64 15.04
CA GLU A 198 20.81 -7.32 14.19
C GLU A 198 20.49 -6.96 12.72
N THR A 199 19.21 -6.80 12.37
CA THR A 199 18.76 -6.52 10.99
C THR A 199 19.00 -5.07 10.50
N PRO A 200 19.17 -4.02 11.34
CA PRO A 200 19.23 -2.64 10.86
C PRO A 200 20.34 -2.39 9.83
N ARG A 201 21.50 -3.06 9.98
CA ARG A 201 22.62 -2.90 9.03
C ARG A 201 22.20 -3.29 7.60
N ASP A 202 21.55 -4.45 7.46
CA ASP A 202 21.11 -4.95 6.17
C ASP A 202 19.94 -4.13 5.62
N MET A 203 19.04 -3.68 6.50
CA MET A 203 17.95 -2.78 6.12
C MET A 203 18.47 -1.44 5.57
N TYR A 204 19.45 -0.81 6.26
CA TYR A 204 20.05 0.44 5.78
C TYR A 204 20.87 0.24 4.51
N LEU A 205 21.64 -0.85 4.42
CA LEU A 205 22.41 -1.18 3.24
C LEU A 205 21.50 -1.42 2.04
N GLY A 206 20.43 -2.19 2.23
CA GLY A 206 19.41 -2.43 1.23
C GLY A 206 18.76 -1.14 0.75
N PHE A 207 18.36 -0.27 1.70
CA PHE A 207 17.75 1.02 1.37
C PHE A 207 18.71 1.94 0.60
N TYR A 208 20.00 1.93 0.93
CA TYR A 208 21.02 2.70 0.22
C TYR A 208 21.15 2.27 -1.25
N TYR A 209 21.14 0.96 -1.52
CA TYR A 209 21.23 0.43 -2.88
C TYR A 209 19.91 0.41 -3.64
N ALA A 210 18.79 0.48 -2.95
CA ALA A 210 17.44 0.32 -3.53
C ALA A 210 17.17 1.18 -4.78
N PRO A 211 17.51 2.48 -4.84
CA PRO A 211 17.27 3.29 -6.04
C PRO A 211 18.00 2.74 -7.27
N GLY A 212 19.24 2.32 -7.12
CA GLY A 212 20.01 1.71 -8.20
C GLY A 212 19.44 0.36 -8.65
N VAL A 213 19.09 -0.50 -7.70
CA VAL A 213 18.48 -1.82 -7.97
C VAL A 213 17.16 -1.67 -8.71
N VAL A 214 16.29 -0.75 -8.25
CA VAL A 214 15.01 -0.49 -8.91
C VAL A 214 15.20 0.09 -10.31
N CYS A 215 16.16 1.00 -10.48
CA CYS A 215 16.51 1.56 -11.79
C CYS A 215 16.90 0.46 -12.78
N GLU A 216 17.78 -0.45 -12.39
CA GLU A 216 18.22 -1.55 -13.26
C GLU A 216 17.08 -2.55 -13.55
N ALA A 217 16.20 -2.81 -12.57
CA ALA A 217 15.01 -3.64 -12.80
C ALA A 217 14.06 -3.01 -13.83
N ILE A 218 13.82 -1.68 -13.76
CA ILE A 218 12.99 -0.96 -14.73
C ILE A 218 13.64 -0.99 -16.12
N LYS A 219 14.95 -0.73 -16.23
CA LYS A 219 15.66 -0.83 -17.50
C LYS A 219 15.53 -2.22 -18.14
N THR A 220 15.67 -3.26 -17.33
CA THR A 220 15.53 -4.66 -17.78
C THR A 220 14.11 -4.92 -18.29
N ALA A 221 13.09 -4.43 -17.58
CA ALA A 221 11.70 -4.58 -18.01
C ALA A 221 11.41 -3.86 -19.33
N ILE A 222 11.89 -2.61 -19.48
CA ILE A 222 11.75 -1.82 -20.72
C ILE A 222 12.47 -2.50 -21.87
N TYR A 223 13.70 -2.98 -21.65
CA TYR A 223 14.46 -3.70 -22.67
C TYR A 223 13.71 -4.95 -23.14
N ALA A 224 13.20 -5.76 -22.20
CA ALA A 224 12.43 -6.96 -22.53
C ALA A 224 11.15 -6.62 -23.30
N GLN A 225 10.45 -5.56 -22.91
CA GLN A 225 9.27 -5.06 -23.61
C GLN A 225 9.61 -4.69 -25.07
N CYS A 226 10.63 -3.85 -25.28
CA CYS A 226 11.03 -3.43 -26.62
C CYS A 226 11.43 -4.63 -27.51
N MET A 227 12.17 -5.60 -26.94
CA MET A 227 12.56 -6.81 -27.68
C MET A 227 11.33 -7.64 -28.09
N LEU A 228 10.35 -7.80 -27.19
CA LEU A 228 9.11 -8.52 -27.51
C LEU A 228 8.30 -7.80 -28.59
N GLU A 229 8.22 -6.47 -28.55
CA GLU A 229 7.54 -5.67 -29.56
C GLU A 229 8.20 -5.81 -30.94
N LEU A 230 9.54 -5.81 -31.00
CA LEU A 230 10.30 -6.06 -32.24
C LEU A 230 10.03 -7.48 -32.81
N LEU A 231 9.73 -8.45 -31.95
CA LEU A 231 9.34 -9.81 -32.33
C LEU A 231 7.84 -9.93 -32.66
N GLY A 232 7.11 -8.81 -32.77
CA GLY A 232 5.69 -8.78 -33.14
C GLY A 232 4.76 -9.23 -32.01
N LYS A 233 5.25 -9.29 -30.74
CA LYS A 233 4.43 -9.58 -29.56
C LYS A 233 3.81 -8.30 -28.98
N LYS A 234 2.74 -8.44 -28.24
CA LYS A 234 2.09 -7.33 -27.51
C LYS A 234 2.25 -7.57 -26.01
N PRO A 235 3.35 -7.13 -25.40
CA PRO A 235 3.55 -7.29 -23.95
C PRO A 235 2.53 -6.47 -23.14
N ILE A 236 2.13 -6.99 -22.01
CA ILE A 236 1.29 -6.30 -21.02
C ILE A 236 1.96 -6.50 -19.66
N PRO A 237 2.12 -5.43 -18.85
CA PRO A 237 1.82 -4.00 -19.13
C PRO A 237 2.77 -3.38 -20.15
N ARG A 238 2.38 -2.22 -20.66
CA ARG A 238 3.19 -1.39 -21.57
C ARG A 238 3.80 -0.22 -20.83
#